data_52f8c34334dde72b1f3784cbdd5bdf9f
#
_entry.id   52f8c34334dde72b1f3784cbdd5bdf9f
#
_cell.length_a   1.000
_cell.length_b   1.000
_cell.length_c   1.000
_cell.angle_alpha   90.00
_cell.angle_beta   90.00
_cell.angle_gamma   90.00
#
_symmetry.space_group_name_H-M   'P 1'
#
loop_
_entity.id
_entity.type
_entity.pdbx_description
1 polymer ?
#
loop_
_entity_poly.entity_id
_entity_poly.type
_entity_poly.pdbx_seq_one_letter_code
_entity_poly.pdbx_strand_id
1 'polypeptide(L)'
;MDELIAEAKEVATAAAARLGISVRELRDPAAHEEAAQLFGRIWRADSPSQLLDARMMRALAYAGNYVVGAFREDTLIGAAVAFFGIDHLHSHITGVDPATQSRGAGHAIKLHQRAWALDRRIESVHWTFDPLVGRNAYFNLHKLGARAVKYLPDFYGRMTDGINAGDATSDRLYIQWDVASPEAIAAAAGDTREINMQAVYAAGAEVALARDDFGRPSPGKAIYDGRPLLVAVPLDIEAMRGTDPPLAVAWRREVGDALCAAFEAGYRIAGMARDGWYVMEAE
;
A
#
# COMPACT_ATOMS: atom_id res chain seq x y z
N MET A 1 18.73 -18.68 -4.56
CA MET A 1 17.72 -18.48 -3.50
C MET A 1 18.36 -18.19 -2.14
N ASP A 2 19.29 -18.98 -1.66
CA ASP A 2 19.90 -18.77 -0.33
C ASP A 2 20.71 -17.48 -0.22
N GLU A 3 21.42 -17.08 -1.28
CA GLU A 3 22.07 -15.77 -1.36
C GLU A 3 21.05 -14.61 -1.32
N LEU A 4 19.93 -14.74 -2.02
CA LEU A 4 18.88 -13.73 -2.02
C LEU A 4 18.22 -13.61 -0.62
N ILE A 5 18.06 -14.70 0.08
CA ILE A 5 17.54 -14.71 1.47
C ILE A 5 18.53 -13.98 2.40
N ALA A 6 19.82 -14.27 2.28
CA ALA A 6 20.86 -13.62 3.07
C ALA A 6 20.89 -12.10 2.79
N GLU A 7 20.91 -11.71 1.52
CA GLU A 7 20.85 -10.30 1.09
C GLU A 7 19.60 -9.60 1.65
N ALA A 8 18.41 -10.21 1.51
CA ALA A 8 17.17 -9.63 1.99
C ALA A 8 17.18 -9.40 3.52
N LYS A 9 17.75 -10.32 4.28
CA LYS A 9 17.92 -10.18 5.75
C LYS A 9 18.88 -9.04 6.10
N GLU A 10 19.98 -8.91 5.38
CA GLU A 10 20.95 -7.81 5.56
C GLU A 10 20.32 -6.47 5.25
N VAL A 11 19.62 -6.35 4.11
CA VAL A 11 18.93 -5.12 3.69
C VAL A 11 17.86 -4.71 4.72
N ALA A 12 17.05 -5.67 5.19
CA ALA A 12 16.03 -5.40 6.20
C ALA A 12 16.64 -4.92 7.53
N THR A 13 17.71 -5.59 7.98
CA THR A 13 18.43 -5.24 9.21
C THR A 13 19.06 -3.85 9.11
N ALA A 14 19.74 -3.57 7.98
CA ALA A 14 20.37 -2.28 7.74
C ALA A 14 19.33 -1.14 7.65
N ALA A 15 18.18 -1.39 7.03
CA ALA A 15 17.09 -0.40 6.95
C ALA A 15 16.53 -0.05 8.33
N ALA A 16 16.31 -1.03 9.18
CA ALA A 16 15.85 -0.82 10.56
C ALA A 16 16.91 -0.09 11.40
N ALA A 17 18.18 -0.53 11.31
CA ALA A 17 19.30 0.06 12.07
C ALA A 17 19.51 1.54 11.75
N ARG A 18 19.40 1.94 10.44
CA ARG A 18 19.50 3.36 10.03
C ARG A 18 18.45 4.26 10.69
N LEU A 19 17.33 3.70 11.12
CA LEU A 19 16.23 4.42 11.77
C LEU A 19 16.29 4.32 13.30
N GLY A 20 17.28 3.59 13.84
CA GLY A 20 17.36 3.28 15.26
C GLY A 20 16.17 2.45 15.76
N ILE A 21 15.67 1.54 14.92
CA ILE A 21 14.54 0.67 15.26
C ILE A 21 14.92 -0.81 15.09
N SER A 22 14.14 -1.69 15.73
CA SER A 22 14.17 -3.12 15.49
C SER A 22 12.79 -3.61 15.04
N VAL A 23 12.76 -4.58 14.11
CA VAL A 23 11.52 -5.26 13.72
C VAL A 23 11.60 -6.69 14.20
N ARG A 24 10.64 -7.12 15.00
CA ARG A 24 10.65 -8.46 15.61
C ARG A 24 9.25 -9.06 15.73
N GLU A 25 9.16 -10.38 15.79
CA GLU A 25 7.89 -11.08 15.98
C GLU A 25 7.29 -10.75 17.36
N LEU A 26 5.98 -10.52 17.40
CA LEU A 26 5.22 -10.39 18.64
C LEU A 26 4.86 -11.80 19.13
N ARG A 27 5.27 -12.16 20.35
CA ARG A 27 5.13 -13.52 20.87
C ARG A 27 4.26 -13.62 22.12
N ASP A 28 4.16 -12.56 22.89
CA ASP A 28 3.42 -12.54 24.13
C ASP A 28 2.06 -11.81 24.00
N PRO A 29 1.08 -12.13 24.89
CA PRO A 29 -0.24 -11.52 24.82
C PRO A 29 -0.25 -10.00 24.99
N ALA A 30 0.64 -9.46 25.81
CA ALA A 30 0.70 -8.02 26.08
C ALA A 30 1.15 -7.26 24.81
N ALA A 31 2.12 -7.81 24.07
CA ALA A 31 2.57 -7.22 22.81
C ALA A 31 1.48 -7.23 21.73
N HIS A 32 0.62 -8.26 21.69
CA HIS A 32 -0.52 -8.29 20.76
C HIS A 32 -1.58 -7.25 21.15
N GLU A 33 -1.83 -7.08 22.46
CA GLU A 33 -2.76 -6.06 22.94
C GLU A 33 -2.23 -4.65 22.61
N GLU A 34 -0.96 -4.39 22.81
CA GLU A 34 -0.30 -3.12 22.45
C GLU A 34 -0.40 -2.85 20.94
N ALA A 35 -0.22 -3.88 20.09
CA ALA A 35 -0.39 -3.74 18.66
C ALA A 35 -1.84 -3.46 18.25
N ALA A 36 -2.85 -4.06 18.90
CA ALA A 36 -4.25 -3.76 18.67
C ALA A 36 -4.57 -2.30 19.02
N GLN A 37 -4.09 -1.82 20.16
CA GLN A 37 -4.22 -0.42 20.57
C GLN A 37 -3.51 0.53 19.60
N LEU A 38 -2.32 0.16 19.10
CA LEU A 38 -1.61 0.93 18.10
C LEU A 38 -2.43 1.07 16.81
N PHE A 39 -2.97 -0.02 16.29
CA PHE A 39 -3.84 0.02 15.11
C PHE A 39 -5.08 0.87 15.36
N GLY A 40 -5.74 0.73 16.52
CA GLY A 40 -6.87 1.58 16.91
C GLY A 40 -6.54 3.07 16.85
N ARG A 41 -5.37 3.48 17.36
CA ARG A 41 -4.91 4.89 17.29
C ARG A 41 -4.63 5.34 15.86
N ILE A 42 -3.93 4.53 15.06
CA ILE A 42 -3.56 4.87 13.68
C ILE A 42 -4.80 5.09 12.82
N TRP A 43 -5.76 4.17 12.90
CA TRP A 43 -6.99 4.24 12.08
C TRP A 43 -8.13 5.02 12.74
N ARG A 44 -7.90 5.58 13.94
CA ARG A 44 -8.92 6.31 14.71
C ARG A 44 -10.21 5.48 14.87
N ALA A 45 -10.01 4.21 15.20
CA ALA A 45 -11.11 3.27 15.39
C ALA A 45 -11.83 3.51 16.73
N ASP A 46 -13.13 3.22 16.79
CA ASP A 46 -13.94 3.38 18.01
C ASP A 46 -13.50 2.43 19.13
N SER A 47 -12.91 1.29 18.76
CA SER A 47 -12.28 0.35 19.70
C SER A 47 -11.02 -0.27 19.11
N PRO A 48 -10.04 -0.66 19.95
CA PRO A 48 -8.81 -1.31 19.48
C PRO A 48 -9.06 -2.60 18.69
N SER A 49 -10.11 -3.36 19.04
CA SER A 49 -10.44 -4.64 18.40
C SER A 49 -11.19 -4.51 17.08
N GLN A 50 -11.62 -3.30 16.70
CA GLN A 50 -12.40 -3.07 15.49
C GLN A 50 -11.68 -3.47 14.21
N LEU A 51 -10.35 -3.26 14.16
CA LEU A 51 -9.54 -3.57 12.98
C LEU A 51 -8.99 -5.00 13.02
N LEU A 52 -8.41 -5.38 14.16
CA LEU A 52 -7.89 -6.72 14.38
C LEU A 52 -7.75 -6.99 15.90
N ASP A 53 -8.47 -8.00 16.38
CA ASP A 53 -8.46 -8.40 17.79
C ASP A 53 -7.12 -9.02 18.20
N ALA A 54 -6.64 -8.68 19.41
CA ALA A 54 -5.35 -9.15 19.94
C ALA A 54 -5.30 -10.69 20.07
N ARG A 55 -6.43 -11.34 20.38
CA ARG A 55 -6.52 -12.81 20.47
C ARG A 55 -6.41 -13.45 19.09
N MET A 56 -6.96 -12.82 18.06
CA MET A 56 -6.78 -13.26 16.68
C MET A 56 -5.32 -13.11 16.25
N MET A 57 -4.65 -11.97 16.53
CA MET A 57 -3.22 -11.81 16.27
C MET A 57 -2.38 -12.90 16.95
N ARG A 58 -2.70 -13.23 18.22
CA ARG A 58 -2.03 -14.32 18.93
C ARG A 58 -2.25 -15.68 18.25
N ALA A 59 -3.47 -15.98 17.82
CA ALA A 59 -3.76 -17.23 17.11
C ALA A 59 -2.99 -17.30 15.78
N LEU A 60 -2.96 -16.21 15.01
CA LEU A 60 -2.19 -16.12 13.78
C LEU A 60 -0.68 -16.31 14.03
N ALA A 61 -0.11 -15.63 15.03
CA ALA A 61 1.29 -15.77 15.39
C ALA A 61 1.63 -17.23 15.81
N TYR A 62 0.77 -17.84 16.63
CA TYR A 62 0.94 -19.23 17.07
C TYR A 62 0.85 -20.23 15.91
N ALA A 63 0.00 -19.94 14.91
CA ALA A 63 -0.12 -20.73 13.68
C ALA A 63 1.02 -20.46 12.67
N GLY A 64 2.04 -19.68 13.04
CA GLY A 64 3.22 -19.42 12.20
C GLY A 64 3.05 -18.33 11.17
N ASN A 65 2.01 -17.49 11.29
CA ASN A 65 1.80 -16.34 10.42
C ASN A 65 2.70 -15.16 10.84
N TYR A 66 2.81 -14.18 9.95
CA TYR A 66 3.62 -12.99 10.15
C TYR A 66 2.90 -11.99 11.05
N VAL A 67 3.33 -11.87 12.30
CA VAL A 67 2.84 -10.88 13.27
C VAL A 67 4.04 -10.22 13.92
N VAL A 68 4.32 -8.96 13.55
CA VAL A 68 5.53 -8.25 13.97
C VAL A 68 5.25 -6.88 14.53
N GLY A 69 6.15 -6.41 15.40
CA GLY A 69 6.24 -5.02 15.85
C GLY A 69 7.55 -4.38 15.43
N ALA A 70 7.48 -3.09 15.11
CA ALA A 70 8.64 -2.23 14.98
C ALA A 70 8.81 -1.42 16.28
N PHE A 71 10.00 -1.48 16.86
CA PHE A 71 10.29 -0.89 18.17
C PHE A 71 11.43 0.12 18.05
N ARG A 72 11.27 1.24 18.72
CA ARG A 72 12.37 2.14 19.07
C ARG A 72 12.68 1.93 20.54
N GLU A 73 13.86 1.36 20.84
CA GLU A 73 14.13 0.80 22.16
C GLU A 73 13.05 -0.21 22.54
N ASP A 74 12.28 0.02 23.59
CA ASP A 74 11.17 -0.83 24.03
C ASP A 74 9.77 -0.30 23.63
N THR A 75 9.71 0.84 22.93
CA THR A 75 8.45 1.45 22.51
C THR A 75 7.99 0.90 21.18
N LEU A 76 6.78 0.34 21.13
CA LEU A 76 6.14 -0.12 19.89
C LEU A 76 5.68 1.10 19.07
N ILE A 77 6.30 1.31 17.88
CA ILE A 77 6.04 2.44 17.00
C ILE A 77 5.33 2.05 15.70
N GLY A 78 5.25 0.76 15.41
CA GLY A 78 4.60 0.23 14.22
C GLY A 78 4.34 -1.26 14.37
N ALA A 79 3.40 -1.78 13.62
CA ALA A 79 3.10 -3.20 13.59
C ALA A 79 2.62 -3.65 12.21
N ALA A 80 2.75 -4.95 11.93
CA ALA A 80 2.21 -5.55 10.72
C ALA A 80 1.72 -6.96 10.99
N VAL A 81 0.62 -7.33 10.32
CA VAL A 81 0.05 -8.67 10.34
C VAL A 81 -0.16 -9.14 8.91
N ALA A 82 0.30 -10.35 8.63
CA ALA A 82 0.01 -11.06 7.40
C ALA A 82 -0.28 -12.53 7.72
N PHE A 83 -1.04 -13.18 6.85
CA PHE A 83 -1.42 -14.58 6.99
C PHE A 83 -1.31 -15.31 5.65
N PHE A 84 -1.18 -16.63 5.72
CA PHE A 84 -1.08 -17.46 4.52
C PHE A 84 -2.39 -17.44 3.73
N GLY A 85 -2.29 -17.12 2.44
CA GLY A 85 -3.28 -17.43 1.42
C GLY A 85 -3.03 -18.85 0.85
N ILE A 86 -3.65 -19.13 -0.30
CA ILE A 86 -3.48 -20.45 -0.94
C ILE A 86 -2.06 -20.60 -1.49
N ASP A 87 -1.53 -19.58 -2.13
CA ASP A 87 -0.26 -19.55 -2.87
C ASP A 87 0.59 -18.32 -2.59
N HIS A 88 0.19 -17.48 -1.63
CA HIS A 88 0.84 -16.21 -1.30
C HIS A 88 0.72 -15.89 0.19
N LEU A 89 1.48 -14.91 0.64
CA LEU A 89 1.28 -14.27 1.93
C LEU A 89 0.36 -13.05 1.78
N HIS A 90 -0.80 -13.06 2.41
CA HIS A 90 -1.68 -11.89 2.44
C HIS A 90 -1.26 -10.91 3.53
N SER A 91 -0.69 -9.77 3.14
CA SER A 91 -0.31 -8.68 4.06
C SER A 91 -1.56 -7.87 4.42
N HIS A 92 -2.17 -8.20 5.55
CA HIS A 92 -3.50 -7.69 5.91
C HIS A 92 -3.48 -6.25 6.39
N ILE A 93 -2.61 -5.95 7.37
CA ILE A 93 -2.51 -4.61 7.97
C ILE A 93 -1.06 -4.27 8.28
N THR A 94 -0.65 -3.05 7.97
CA THR A 94 0.66 -2.50 8.34
C THR A 94 0.47 -1.04 8.71
N GLY A 95 0.85 -0.65 9.91
CA GLY A 95 0.73 0.72 10.38
C GLY A 95 1.93 1.17 11.19
N VAL A 96 2.25 2.46 11.09
CA VAL A 96 3.26 3.15 11.91
C VAL A 96 2.59 4.35 12.55
N ASP A 97 2.79 4.53 13.84
CA ASP A 97 2.23 5.64 14.60
C ASP A 97 2.75 6.99 14.05
N PRO A 98 1.88 7.84 13.50
CA PRO A 98 2.30 9.12 12.95
C PRO A 98 2.91 10.06 14.01
N ALA A 99 2.54 9.90 15.29
CA ALA A 99 3.10 10.69 16.38
C ALA A 99 4.59 10.42 16.63
N THR A 100 5.10 9.25 16.23
CA THR A 100 6.51 8.89 16.42
C THR A 100 7.45 9.53 15.39
N GLN A 101 6.94 10.23 14.39
CA GLN A 101 7.68 10.85 13.27
C GLN A 101 8.68 9.91 12.57
N SER A 102 8.42 8.60 12.62
CA SER A 102 9.33 7.56 12.15
C SER A 102 9.23 7.38 10.63
N ARG A 103 9.63 8.40 9.88
CA ARG A 103 9.68 8.32 8.41
C ARG A 103 10.57 7.16 7.99
N GLY A 104 10.03 6.27 7.14
CA GLY A 104 10.74 5.08 6.67
C GLY A 104 10.48 3.80 7.47
N ALA A 105 9.88 3.85 8.67
CA ALA A 105 9.61 2.65 9.46
C ALA A 105 8.67 1.66 8.74
N GLY A 106 7.67 2.14 8.02
CA GLY A 106 6.80 1.30 7.18
C GLY A 106 7.59 0.57 6.09
N HIS A 107 8.59 1.23 5.49
CA HIS A 107 9.48 0.59 4.51
C HIS A 107 10.37 -0.48 5.17
N ALA A 108 10.94 -0.19 6.34
CA ALA A 108 11.72 -1.18 7.10
C ALA A 108 10.89 -2.42 7.47
N ILE A 109 9.60 -2.24 7.87
CA ILE A 109 8.68 -3.35 8.12
C ILE A 109 8.44 -4.16 6.83
N LYS A 110 8.26 -3.52 5.67
CA LYS A 110 8.07 -4.22 4.40
C LYS A 110 9.32 -4.96 3.94
N LEU A 111 10.50 -4.39 4.11
CA LEU A 111 11.76 -5.10 3.84
C LEU A 111 11.95 -6.31 4.77
N HIS A 112 11.57 -6.20 6.04
CA HIS A 112 11.54 -7.32 6.96
C HIS A 112 10.52 -8.39 6.50
N GLN A 113 9.33 -7.99 6.03
CA GLN A 113 8.32 -8.90 5.48
C GLN A 113 8.84 -9.64 4.25
N ARG A 114 9.60 -8.95 3.35
CA ARG A 114 10.26 -9.57 2.20
C ARG A 114 11.25 -10.65 2.64
N ALA A 115 12.13 -10.33 3.57
CA ALA A 115 13.12 -11.27 4.09
C ALA A 115 12.45 -12.48 4.77
N TRP A 116 11.40 -12.24 5.55
CA TRP A 116 10.61 -13.27 6.24
C TRP A 116 9.90 -14.21 5.26
N ALA A 117 9.31 -13.66 4.18
CA ALA A 117 8.65 -14.42 3.13
C ALA A 117 9.64 -15.29 2.36
N LEU A 118 10.77 -14.73 1.91
CA LEU A 118 11.82 -15.44 1.20
C LEU A 118 12.41 -16.58 2.03
N ASP A 119 12.64 -16.36 3.34
CA ASP A 119 13.13 -17.39 4.27
C ASP A 119 12.20 -18.62 4.36
N ARG A 120 10.92 -18.41 4.10
CA ARG A 120 9.88 -19.45 4.05
C ARG A 120 9.53 -19.93 2.65
N ARG A 121 10.32 -19.52 1.64
CA ARG A 121 10.10 -19.87 0.23
C ARG A 121 8.75 -19.38 -0.31
N ILE A 122 8.24 -18.29 0.26
CA ILE A 122 7.06 -17.59 -0.23
C ILE A 122 7.55 -16.54 -1.22
N GLU A 123 7.17 -16.68 -2.47
CA GLU A 123 7.66 -15.80 -3.55
C GLU A 123 6.74 -14.61 -3.81
N SER A 124 5.49 -14.65 -3.33
CA SER A 124 4.51 -13.60 -3.60
C SER A 124 3.82 -13.13 -2.32
N VAL A 125 3.75 -11.81 -2.15
CA VAL A 125 3.03 -11.15 -1.05
C VAL A 125 1.96 -10.25 -1.64
N HIS A 126 0.70 -10.43 -1.21
CA HIS A 126 -0.44 -9.71 -1.75
C HIS A 126 -1.11 -8.86 -0.68
N TRP A 127 -1.71 -7.74 -1.09
CA TRP A 127 -2.56 -6.90 -0.22
C TRP A 127 -3.46 -5.99 -1.05
N THR A 128 -4.28 -5.23 -0.36
CA THR A 128 -5.12 -4.21 -0.97
C THR A 128 -4.81 -2.83 -0.37
N PHE A 129 -4.98 -1.78 -1.17
CA PHE A 129 -4.90 -0.41 -0.67
C PHE A 129 -5.91 0.50 -1.37
N ASP A 130 -6.21 1.63 -0.76
CA ASP A 130 -7.12 2.62 -1.32
C ASP A 130 -6.46 3.37 -2.50
N PRO A 131 -7.01 3.24 -3.73
CA PRO A 131 -6.43 3.87 -4.94
C PRO A 131 -6.37 5.40 -4.86
N LEU A 132 -7.17 6.06 -4.03
CA LEU A 132 -7.17 7.50 -3.89
C LEU A 132 -6.01 8.04 -3.03
N VAL A 133 -5.35 7.17 -2.25
CA VAL A 133 -4.22 7.55 -1.41
C VAL A 133 -2.93 7.49 -2.22
N GLY A 134 -2.62 8.58 -2.94
CA GLY A 134 -1.49 8.65 -3.87
C GLY A 134 -0.13 8.31 -3.24
N ARG A 135 0.11 8.68 -1.97
CA ARG A 135 1.34 8.29 -1.26
C ARG A 135 1.47 6.78 -1.08
N ASN A 136 0.35 6.05 -0.87
CA ASN A 136 0.37 4.60 -0.75
C ASN A 136 0.59 3.96 -2.13
N ALA A 137 -0.02 4.50 -3.18
CA ALA A 137 0.24 4.07 -4.55
C ALA A 137 1.73 4.23 -4.90
N TYR A 138 2.31 5.41 -4.68
CA TYR A 138 3.72 5.67 -4.92
C TYR A 138 4.61 4.72 -4.10
N PHE A 139 4.29 4.50 -2.83
CA PHE A 139 5.04 3.58 -1.97
C PHE A 139 5.01 2.14 -2.50
N ASN A 140 3.83 1.63 -2.82
CA ASN A 140 3.66 0.25 -3.27
C ASN A 140 4.30 0.00 -4.64
N LEU A 141 4.02 0.87 -5.60
CA LEU A 141 4.44 0.68 -6.99
C LEU A 141 5.91 1.06 -7.20
N HIS A 142 6.37 2.11 -6.52
CA HIS A 142 7.69 2.66 -6.76
C HIS A 142 8.71 2.23 -5.69
N LYS A 143 8.38 2.33 -4.38
CA LYS A 143 9.33 2.01 -3.32
C LYS A 143 9.47 0.53 -3.02
N LEU A 144 8.47 -0.27 -3.37
CA LEU A 144 8.51 -1.72 -3.19
C LEU A 144 8.71 -2.48 -4.51
N GLY A 145 8.47 -1.84 -5.66
CA GLY A 145 8.47 -2.52 -6.96
C GLY A 145 7.33 -3.53 -7.10
N ALA A 146 6.22 -3.32 -6.40
CA ALA A 146 5.04 -4.17 -6.51
C ALA A 146 4.15 -3.72 -7.68
N ARG A 147 3.24 -4.60 -8.12
CA ARG A 147 2.32 -4.33 -9.24
C ARG A 147 0.88 -4.28 -8.76
N ALA A 148 0.10 -3.35 -9.28
CA ALA A 148 -1.35 -3.34 -9.12
C ALA A 148 -1.96 -4.18 -10.24
N VAL A 149 -2.62 -5.28 -9.87
CA VAL A 149 -3.08 -6.29 -10.83
C VAL A 149 -4.60 -6.32 -11.00
N LYS A 150 -5.36 -5.68 -10.09
CA LYS A 150 -6.81 -5.68 -10.16
C LYS A 150 -7.41 -4.52 -9.37
N TYR A 151 -8.49 -3.93 -9.92
CA TYR A 151 -9.37 -3.05 -9.18
C TYR A 151 -10.51 -3.85 -8.55
N LEU A 152 -10.80 -3.60 -7.28
CA LEU A 152 -11.82 -4.30 -6.50
C LEU A 152 -12.84 -3.27 -5.98
N PRO A 153 -14.00 -3.13 -6.66
CA PRO A 153 -15.05 -2.23 -6.18
C PRO A 153 -15.61 -2.72 -4.84
N ASP A 154 -15.84 -1.79 -3.93
CA ASP A 154 -16.48 -2.00 -2.62
C ASP A 154 -16.04 -3.25 -1.86
N PHE A 155 -14.74 -3.50 -1.83
CA PHE A 155 -14.15 -4.77 -1.38
C PHE A 155 -14.45 -5.13 0.08
N TYR A 156 -14.47 -4.13 0.98
CA TYR A 156 -14.76 -4.33 2.40
C TYR A 156 -16.18 -3.91 2.79
N GLY A 157 -17.00 -3.44 1.84
CA GLY A 157 -18.25 -2.80 2.16
C GLY A 157 -18.06 -1.46 2.89
N ARG A 158 -19.05 -1.01 3.62
CA ARG A 158 -18.98 0.26 4.35
C ARG A 158 -17.98 0.19 5.50
N MET A 159 -16.94 1.02 5.42
CA MET A 159 -15.95 1.16 6.49
C MET A 159 -16.36 2.24 7.48
N THR A 160 -16.14 1.97 8.77
CA THR A 160 -16.57 2.84 9.87
C THR A 160 -15.42 3.40 10.69
N ASP A 161 -14.14 3.07 10.33
CA ASP A 161 -12.98 3.67 10.99
C ASP A 161 -12.81 5.14 10.59
N GLY A 162 -12.15 5.93 11.45
CA GLY A 162 -12.08 7.39 11.30
C GLY A 162 -11.27 7.90 10.11
N ILE A 163 -10.49 7.03 9.44
CA ILE A 163 -9.73 7.40 8.22
C ILE A 163 -10.59 7.22 6.97
N ASN A 164 -11.43 6.18 6.95
CA ASN A 164 -12.27 5.82 5.80
C ASN A 164 -13.72 6.31 5.96
N ALA A 165 -14.07 6.88 7.11
CA ALA A 165 -15.40 7.44 7.34
C ALA A 165 -15.71 8.55 6.32
N GLY A 166 -16.90 8.47 5.70
CA GLY A 166 -17.33 9.43 4.67
C GLY A 166 -17.26 8.91 3.24
N ASP A 167 -16.53 7.82 2.97
CA ASP A 167 -16.58 7.16 1.67
C ASP A 167 -17.88 6.34 1.52
N ALA A 168 -18.44 6.38 0.31
CA ALA A 168 -19.63 5.59 -0.03
C ALA A 168 -19.30 4.10 -0.19
N THR A 169 -18.09 3.79 -0.70
CA THR A 169 -17.59 2.45 -1.00
C THR A 169 -16.14 2.28 -0.56
N SER A 170 -15.71 1.06 -0.37
CA SER A 170 -14.34 0.71 0.01
C SER A 170 -13.56 0.11 -1.14
N ASP A 171 -13.47 0.82 -2.27
CA ASP A 171 -12.73 0.36 -3.43
C ASP A 171 -11.24 0.15 -3.11
N ARG A 172 -10.65 -0.86 -3.70
CA ARG A 172 -9.24 -1.22 -3.49
C ARG A 172 -8.54 -1.54 -4.79
N LEU A 173 -7.24 -1.20 -4.86
CA LEU A 173 -6.32 -1.84 -5.79
C LEU A 173 -5.71 -3.06 -5.11
N TYR A 174 -5.74 -4.20 -5.80
CA TYR A 174 -5.09 -5.43 -5.37
C TYR A 174 -3.65 -5.44 -5.87
N ILE A 175 -2.72 -5.61 -4.95
CA ILE A 175 -1.29 -5.59 -5.19
C ILE A 175 -0.75 -7.00 -5.15
N GLN A 176 0.12 -7.30 -6.10
CA GLN A 176 1.01 -8.44 -6.12
C GLN A 176 2.46 -7.95 -6.03
N TRP A 177 3.18 -8.47 -5.07
CA TRP A 177 4.60 -8.20 -4.86
C TRP A 177 5.38 -9.51 -4.96
N ASP A 178 6.02 -9.72 -6.10
CA ASP A 178 6.90 -10.84 -6.33
C ASP A 178 8.26 -10.50 -5.68
N VAL A 179 8.43 -10.96 -4.44
CA VAL A 179 9.52 -10.53 -3.54
C VAL A 179 10.92 -10.95 -3.99
N ALA A 180 10.99 -11.86 -4.99
CA ALA A 180 12.22 -12.29 -5.64
C ALA A 180 12.42 -11.66 -7.03
N SER A 181 11.50 -10.81 -7.51
CA SER A 181 11.61 -10.17 -8.83
C SER A 181 12.76 -9.17 -8.90
N PRO A 182 13.32 -8.91 -10.11
CA PRO A 182 14.34 -7.89 -10.30
C PRO A 182 13.90 -6.51 -9.78
N GLU A 183 12.62 -6.15 -9.97
CA GLU A 183 12.04 -4.89 -9.50
C GLU A 183 12.04 -4.79 -7.98
N ALA A 184 11.66 -5.86 -7.29
CA ALA A 184 11.66 -5.90 -5.83
C ALA A 184 13.08 -5.87 -5.26
N ILE A 185 14.04 -6.52 -5.92
CA ILE A 185 15.46 -6.50 -5.55
C ILE A 185 16.04 -5.09 -5.73
N ALA A 186 15.85 -4.47 -6.90
CA ALA A 186 16.31 -3.11 -7.19
C ALA A 186 15.69 -2.09 -6.21
N ALA A 187 14.38 -2.19 -5.97
CA ALA A 187 13.67 -1.33 -5.02
C ALA A 187 14.21 -1.48 -3.59
N ALA A 188 14.49 -2.70 -3.14
CA ALA A 188 15.06 -2.97 -1.82
C ALA A 188 16.48 -2.40 -1.68
N ALA A 189 17.27 -2.38 -2.75
CA ALA A 189 18.58 -1.74 -2.81
C ALA A 189 18.51 -0.20 -2.90
N GLY A 190 17.29 0.37 -3.07
CA GLY A 190 17.09 1.81 -3.26
C GLY A 190 17.26 2.29 -4.71
N ASP A 191 17.48 1.39 -5.65
CA ASP A 191 17.52 1.68 -7.09
C ASP A 191 16.08 1.66 -7.65
N THR A 192 15.39 2.76 -7.45
CA THR A 192 14.01 2.94 -7.95
C THR A 192 13.99 4.01 -9.04
N ARG A 193 13.41 3.66 -10.19
CA ARG A 193 13.24 4.62 -11.29
C ARG A 193 11.94 5.37 -11.12
N GLU A 194 12.04 6.70 -11.04
CA GLU A 194 10.86 7.56 -11.09
C GLU A 194 10.27 7.58 -12.50
N ILE A 195 8.96 7.74 -12.57
CA ILE A 195 8.28 7.89 -13.85
C ILE A 195 8.76 9.21 -14.49
N ASN A 196 9.28 9.10 -15.71
CA ASN A 196 9.63 10.28 -16.51
C ASN A 196 8.37 10.81 -17.21
N MET A 197 7.67 11.74 -16.55
CA MET A 197 6.45 12.35 -17.11
C MET A 197 6.67 13.04 -18.43
N GLN A 198 7.86 13.61 -18.70
CA GLN A 198 8.18 14.20 -20.01
C GLN A 198 8.17 13.11 -21.11
N ALA A 199 8.75 11.95 -20.85
CA ALA A 199 8.70 10.83 -21.79
C ALA A 199 7.27 10.32 -21.99
N VAL A 200 6.47 10.26 -20.92
CA VAL A 200 5.05 9.86 -20.98
C VAL A 200 4.25 10.83 -21.88
N TYR A 201 4.42 12.13 -21.69
CA TYR A 201 3.79 13.14 -22.56
C TYR A 201 4.30 13.08 -24.00
N ALA A 202 5.62 12.88 -24.20
CA ALA A 202 6.19 12.74 -25.53
C ALA A 202 5.70 11.49 -26.29
N ALA A 203 5.30 10.44 -25.56
CA ALA A 203 4.63 9.25 -26.10
C ALA A 203 3.17 9.51 -26.46
N GLY A 204 2.66 10.72 -26.32
CA GLY A 204 1.29 11.09 -26.66
C GLY A 204 0.26 10.63 -25.63
N ALA A 205 0.61 10.63 -24.36
CA ALA A 205 -0.27 10.19 -23.29
C ALA A 205 -1.64 10.91 -23.33
N GLU A 206 -2.70 10.13 -23.17
CA GLU A 206 -4.09 10.60 -23.10
C GLU A 206 -4.48 10.78 -21.62
N VAL A 207 -5.25 11.81 -21.33
CA VAL A 207 -5.77 12.07 -19.99
C VAL A 207 -7.16 11.46 -19.85
N ALA A 208 -7.27 10.34 -19.13
CA ALA A 208 -8.55 9.69 -18.85
C ALA A 208 -9.31 10.41 -17.72
N LEU A 209 -8.59 10.88 -16.72
CA LEU A 209 -9.15 11.67 -15.62
C LEU A 209 -8.15 12.75 -15.20
N ALA A 210 -8.57 14.02 -15.23
CA ALA A 210 -7.77 15.15 -14.77
C ALA A 210 -8.24 15.66 -13.39
N ARG A 211 -7.46 16.54 -12.82
CA ARG A 211 -7.82 17.40 -11.70
C ARG A 211 -7.98 18.82 -12.24
N ASP A 212 -9.16 19.43 -12.06
CA ASP A 212 -9.39 20.81 -12.46
C ASP A 212 -8.70 21.81 -11.51
N ASP A 213 -8.75 23.11 -11.85
CA ASP A 213 -8.13 24.18 -11.07
C ASP A 213 -8.72 24.33 -9.66
N PHE A 214 -9.89 23.75 -9.41
CA PHE A 214 -10.55 23.72 -8.10
C PHE A 214 -10.34 22.43 -7.34
N GLY A 215 -9.48 21.53 -7.85
CA GLY A 215 -9.20 20.23 -7.24
C GLY A 215 -10.31 19.18 -7.42
N ARG A 216 -11.24 19.39 -8.38
CA ARG A 216 -12.34 18.44 -8.67
C ARG A 216 -11.92 17.45 -9.75
N PRO A 217 -12.50 16.22 -9.77
CA PRO A 217 -12.28 15.29 -10.86
C PRO A 217 -12.90 15.82 -12.16
N SER A 218 -12.15 15.73 -13.24
CA SER A 218 -12.55 16.18 -14.58
C SER A 218 -12.30 15.05 -15.58
N PRO A 219 -13.32 14.22 -15.89
CA PRO A 219 -13.19 13.15 -16.85
C PRO A 219 -12.77 13.61 -18.23
N GLY A 220 -11.76 12.96 -18.81
CA GLY A 220 -11.31 13.15 -20.17
C GLY A 220 -12.03 12.23 -21.14
N LYS A 221 -11.71 12.39 -22.42
CA LYS A 221 -12.16 11.47 -23.48
C LYS A 221 -10.97 10.61 -23.92
N ALA A 222 -10.56 9.69 -23.04
CA ALA A 222 -9.44 8.82 -23.35
C ALA A 222 -9.76 7.91 -24.57
N ILE A 223 -8.78 7.77 -25.45
CA ILE A 223 -8.82 6.82 -26.56
C ILE A 223 -7.89 5.67 -26.20
N TYR A 224 -8.42 4.46 -26.16
CA TYR A 224 -7.67 3.24 -25.81
C TYR A 224 -7.02 2.64 -27.07
N ASP A 225 -5.98 3.31 -27.58
CA ASP A 225 -5.29 2.98 -28.82
C ASP A 225 -3.82 2.53 -28.63
N GLY A 226 -3.46 2.20 -27.41
CA GLY A 226 -2.12 1.77 -27.04
C GLY A 226 -1.21 2.89 -26.53
N ARG A 227 -1.61 4.17 -26.62
CA ARG A 227 -0.88 5.28 -25.98
C ARG A 227 -1.02 5.22 -24.46
N PRO A 228 -0.03 5.74 -23.72
CA PRO A 228 -0.16 5.80 -22.26
C PRO A 228 -1.40 6.57 -21.81
N LEU A 229 -2.00 6.18 -20.68
CA LEU A 229 -3.12 6.89 -20.07
C LEU A 229 -2.71 7.50 -18.74
N LEU A 230 -3.28 8.66 -18.42
CA LEU A 230 -3.10 9.38 -17.17
C LEU A 230 -4.42 9.44 -16.40
N VAL A 231 -4.39 8.97 -15.15
CA VAL A 231 -5.52 9.04 -14.23
C VAL A 231 -5.08 9.79 -12.98
N ALA A 232 -5.62 11.01 -12.78
CA ALA A 232 -5.35 11.80 -11.59
C ALA A 232 -6.05 11.24 -10.36
N VAL A 233 -5.45 11.46 -9.19
CA VAL A 233 -6.09 11.28 -7.88
C VAL A 233 -6.04 12.58 -7.07
N PRO A 234 -6.90 12.76 -6.05
CA PRO A 234 -6.82 13.93 -5.19
C PRO A 234 -5.47 14.01 -4.47
N LEU A 235 -4.98 15.21 -4.21
CA LEU A 235 -3.69 15.40 -3.52
C LEU A 235 -3.74 14.92 -2.07
N ASP A 236 -4.89 15.09 -1.40
CA ASP A 236 -5.11 14.66 -0.02
C ASP A 236 -6.58 14.23 0.18
N ILE A 237 -6.86 12.98 -0.13
CA ILE A 237 -8.20 12.41 0.05
C ILE A 237 -8.60 12.32 1.52
N GLU A 238 -7.64 12.13 2.43
CA GLU A 238 -7.94 11.98 3.85
C GLU A 238 -8.44 13.29 4.45
N ALA A 239 -7.79 14.41 4.13
CA ALA A 239 -8.29 15.74 4.51
C ALA A 239 -9.64 16.04 3.83
N MET A 240 -9.78 15.69 2.55
CA MET A 240 -11.00 15.93 1.76
C MET A 240 -12.21 15.20 2.35
N ARG A 241 -12.06 13.97 2.84
CA ARG A 241 -13.14 13.22 3.52
C ARG A 241 -13.73 13.99 4.69
N GLY A 242 -12.90 14.72 5.42
CA GLY A 242 -13.34 15.53 6.56
C GLY A 242 -13.89 16.91 6.18
N THR A 243 -13.43 17.50 5.09
CA THR A 243 -13.75 18.90 4.72
C THR A 243 -14.79 19.02 3.62
N ASP A 244 -14.82 18.06 2.67
CA ASP A 244 -15.76 18.02 1.55
C ASP A 244 -16.10 16.56 1.17
N PRO A 245 -16.91 15.86 1.99
CA PRO A 245 -17.27 14.48 1.72
C PRO A 245 -17.94 14.25 0.34
N PRO A 246 -18.82 15.14 -0.17
CA PRO A 246 -19.35 14.97 -1.51
C PRO A 246 -18.29 14.96 -2.61
N LEU A 247 -17.25 15.77 -2.49
CA LEU A 247 -16.13 15.80 -3.42
C LEU A 247 -15.28 14.53 -3.31
N ALA A 248 -15.07 14.01 -2.09
CA ALA A 248 -14.38 12.73 -1.89
C ALA A 248 -15.13 11.57 -2.57
N VAL A 249 -16.46 11.53 -2.46
CA VAL A 249 -17.31 10.54 -3.15
C VAL A 249 -17.22 10.69 -4.67
N ALA A 250 -17.21 11.93 -5.20
CA ALA A 250 -17.03 12.17 -6.62
C ALA A 250 -15.68 11.63 -7.13
N TRP A 251 -14.58 11.90 -6.41
CA TRP A 251 -13.27 11.35 -6.73
C TRP A 251 -13.26 9.81 -6.71
N ARG A 252 -13.91 9.19 -5.72
CA ARG A 252 -14.01 7.73 -5.61
C ARG A 252 -14.62 7.14 -6.88
N ARG A 253 -15.77 7.68 -7.31
CA ARG A 253 -16.46 7.23 -8.50
C ARG A 253 -15.62 7.41 -9.75
N GLU A 254 -15.14 8.64 -10.02
CA GLU A 254 -14.44 8.94 -11.27
C GLU A 254 -13.10 8.19 -11.41
N VAL A 255 -12.35 8.01 -10.31
CA VAL A 255 -11.12 7.19 -10.33
C VAL A 255 -11.47 5.71 -10.56
N GLY A 256 -12.52 5.21 -9.91
CA GLY A 256 -13.01 3.85 -10.12
C GLY A 256 -13.38 3.60 -11.58
N ASP A 257 -14.21 4.47 -12.14
CA ASP A 257 -14.66 4.36 -13.54
C ASP A 257 -13.47 4.42 -14.51
N ALA A 258 -12.54 5.36 -14.31
CA ALA A 258 -11.37 5.50 -15.19
C ALA A 258 -10.41 4.29 -15.12
N LEU A 259 -10.11 3.80 -13.91
CA LEU A 259 -9.23 2.63 -13.74
C LEU A 259 -9.88 1.35 -14.25
N CYS A 260 -11.16 1.11 -13.95
CA CYS A 260 -11.89 -0.06 -14.47
C CYS A 260 -11.92 -0.07 -15.98
N ALA A 261 -12.29 1.04 -16.64
CA ALA A 261 -12.32 1.13 -18.08
C ALA A 261 -10.94 0.88 -18.73
N ALA A 262 -9.87 1.39 -18.11
CA ALA A 262 -8.52 1.15 -18.59
C ALA A 262 -8.10 -0.33 -18.43
N PHE A 263 -8.37 -0.98 -17.29
CA PHE A 263 -8.12 -2.41 -17.11
C PHE A 263 -8.92 -3.27 -18.10
N GLU A 264 -10.20 -2.95 -18.34
CA GLU A 264 -11.04 -3.65 -19.31
C GLU A 264 -10.52 -3.50 -20.74
N ALA A 265 -9.88 -2.37 -21.05
CA ALA A 265 -9.25 -2.11 -22.35
C ALA A 265 -7.85 -2.74 -22.49
N GLY A 266 -7.37 -3.54 -21.51
CA GLY A 266 -6.07 -4.21 -21.55
C GLY A 266 -4.89 -3.29 -21.17
N TYR A 267 -5.13 -2.28 -20.33
CA TYR A 267 -4.06 -1.47 -19.76
C TYR A 267 -3.69 -1.97 -18.38
N ARG A 268 -2.43 -1.78 -18.02
CA ARG A 268 -1.91 -2.02 -16.67
C ARG A 268 -1.40 -0.72 -16.06
N ILE A 269 -1.38 -0.65 -14.74
CA ILE A 269 -0.73 0.46 -14.03
C ILE A 269 0.80 0.25 -14.13
N ALA A 270 1.48 1.15 -14.84
CA ALA A 270 2.94 1.19 -14.95
C ALA A 270 3.57 1.84 -13.71
N GLY A 271 2.86 2.76 -13.05
CA GLY A 271 3.34 3.38 -11.82
C GLY A 271 2.50 4.58 -11.37
N MET A 272 3.03 5.27 -10.36
CA MET A 272 2.43 6.45 -9.75
C MET A 272 3.44 7.59 -9.74
N ALA A 273 3.13 8.71 -10.40
CA ALA A 273 3.93 9.91 -10.33
C ALA A 273 3.71 10.67 -9.01
N ARG A 274 4.72 11.43 -8.55
CA ARG A 274 4.67 12.13 -7.24
C ARG A 274 3.58 13.20 -7.14
N ASP A 275 3.18 13.75 -8.26
CA ASP A 275 2.16 14.79 -8.39
C ASP A 275 0.73 14.23 -8.50
N GLY A 276 0.57 12.94 -8.24
CA GLY A 276 -0.74 12.30 -8.11
C GLY A 276 -1.34 11.78 -9.41
N TRP A 277 -0.51 11.23 -10.32
CA TRP A 277 -0.96 10.59 -11.54
C TRP A 277 -0.61 9.10 -11.56
N TYR A 278 -1.61 8.25 -11.72
CA TYR A 278 -1.37 6.93 -12.25
C TYR A 278 -1.00 7.03 -13.72
N VAL A 279 0.08 6.35 -14.09
CA VAL A 279 0.45 6.15 -15.49
C VAL A 279 0.10 4.72 -15.84
N MET A 280 -0.68 4.55 -16.91
CA MET A 280 -1.08 3.24 -17.40
C MET A 280 -0.54 3.03 -18.80
N GLU A 281 -0.16 1.79 -19.11
CA GLU A 281 0.38 1.36 -20.39
C GLU A 281 -0.43 0.16 -20.90
N ALA A 282 -0.60 0.06 -22.21
CA ALA A 282 -1.19 -1.12 -22.83
C ALA A 282 -0.28 -2.35 -22.60
N GLU A 283 -0.88 -3.53 -22.37
CA GLU A 283 -0.17 -4.80 -22.21
C GLU A 283 0.32 -5.35 -23.56
#